data_99658261c55b07ab8cfd6aa089f55158
#
_entry.id   99658261c55b07ab8cfd6aa089f55158
#
_cell.length_a   1.000
_cell.length_b   1.000
_cell.length_c   1.000
_cell.angle_alpha   90.00
_cell.angle_beta   90.00
_cell.angle_gamma   90.00
#
_symmetry.space_group_name_H-M   'P 1'
#
loop_
_entity.id
_entity.type
_entity.pdbx_description
1 polymer ?
#
loop_
_entity_poly.entity_id
_entity_poly.type
_entity_poly.pdbx_seq_one_letter_code
_entity_poly.pdbx_strand_id
1 'polypeptide(L)'
;YEKVQAIIVTAPFEDHLHIESIKLFPKSVNIYTSKFIKKLLLRAGVANDIYIINEEGVDIGSINFKALPTGFPYHPATFALLIEDSKGNRIFHEGHIARFKYLMKNNIKADVAILTAEEVKLFGFLRLGMDYKRTLKACNILGAKELFITGSNPEKTTGFISKFLLIRSLEREKIQAKISVHDQAGNFINLD
;
A
#
# COMPACT_ATOMS: atom_id res chain seq x y z
N TYR A 1 4.48 18.84 -10.33
CA TYR A 1 4.81 17.65 -11.14
C TYR A 1 6.30 17.62 -11.54
N GLU A 2 6.99 18.75 -11.63
CA GLU A 2 8.39 18.86 -12.12
C GLU A 2 9.44 18.14 -11.25
N LYS A 3 9.13 17.88 -9.98
CA LYS A 3 10.05 17.20 -9.03
C LYS A 3 9.81 15.69 -8.92
N VAL A 4 8.82 15.14 -9.63
CA VAL A 4 8.51 13.71 -9.57
C VAL A 4 9.49 12.95 -10.45
N GLN A 5 10.25 12.04 -9.86
CA GLN A 5 11.23 11.21 -10.57
C GLN A 5 10.59 9.91 -11.10
N ALA A 6 9.62 9.37 -10.38
CA ALA A 6 8.94 8.13 -10.74
C ALA A 6 7.54 8.06 -10.13
N ILE A 7 6.68 7.23 -10.72
CA ILE A 7 5.36 6.90 -10.23
C ILE A 7 5.32 5.39 -9.96
N ILE A 8 4.88 4.99 -8.77
CA ILE A 8 4.67 3.57 -8.46
C ILE A 8 3.17 3.34 -8.28
N VAL A 9 2.58 2.46 -9.11
CA VAL A 9 1.16 2.12 -9.05
C VAL A 9 1.01 0.72 -8.49
N THR A 10 0.48 0.60 -7.28
CA THR A 10 0.41 -0.65 -6.52
C THR A 10 -0.86 -1.47 -6.74
N ALA A 11 -1.95 -0.82 -7.18
CA ALA A 11 -3.25 -1.45 -7.37
C ALA A 11 -4.02 -0.84 -8.56
N PRO A 12 -4.93 -1.61 -9.21
CA PRO A 12 -5.69 -1.17 -10.38
C PRO A 12 -7.02 -0.47 -10.04
N PHE A 13 -7.26 -0.13 -8.78
CA PHE A 13 -8.53 0.45 -8.31
C PHE A 13 -8.49 1.97 -8.37
N GLU A 14 -9.66 2.62 -8.49
CA GLU A 14 -9.79 4.07 -8.68
C GLU A 14 -9.16 4.90 -7.54
N ASP A 15 -9.15 4.38 -6.33
CA ASP A 15 -8.51 4.98 -5.15
C ASP A 15 -6.97 4.87 -5.17
N HIS A 16 -6.42 4.03 -6.05
CA HIS A 16 -4.96 3.85 -6.24
C HIS A 16 -4.49 4.25 -7.64
N LEU A 17 -5.38 4.25 -8.63
CA LEU A 17 -5.05 4.49 -10.03
C LEU A 17 -6.10 5.39 -10.70
N HIS A 18 -5.78 6.65 -10.84
CA HIS A 18 -6.56 7.58 -11.64
C HIS A 18 -5.80 7.92 -12.92
N ILE A 19 -6.24 7.35 -14.05
CA ILE A 19 -5.55 7.41 -15.35
C ILE A 19 -5.32 8.85 -15.80
N GLU A 20 -6.33 9.72 -15.67
CA GLU A 20 -6.22 11.11 -16.11
C GLU A 20 -5.18 11.89 -15.30
N SER A 21 -5.03 11.59 -14.00
CA SER A 21 -3.95 12.17 -13.18
C SER A 21 -2.57 11.72 -13.64
N ILE A 22 -2.42 10.45 -14.03
CA ILE A 22 -1.15 9.94 -14.55
C ILE A 22 -0.76 10.62 -15.85
N LYS A 23 -1.71 10.87 -16.74
CA LYS A 23 -1.46 11.55 -18.03
C LYS A 23 -1.00 13.01 -17.88
N LEU A 24 -1.17 13.63 -16.71
CA LEU A 24 -0.69 14.98 -16.43
C LEU A 24 0.82 15.04 -16.15
N PHE A 25 1.46 13.90 -15.85
CA PHE A 25 2.90 13.87 -15.62
C PHE A 25 3.67 13.91 -16.95
N PRO A 26 4.86 14.55 -16.97
CA PRO A 26 5.75 14.52 -18.12
C PRO A 26 6.03 13.08 -18.58
N LYS A 27 6.12 12.86 -19.89
CA LYS A 27 6.41 11.54 -20.46
C LYS A 27 7.75 10.97 -20.01
N SER A 28 8.67 11.82 -19.58
CA SER A 28 9.98 11.43 -19.02
C SER A 28 9.90 10.82 -17.63
N VAL A 29 8.76 10.92 -16.94
CA VAL A 29 8.56 10.29 -15.63
C VAL A 29 8.24 8.82 -15.82
N ASN A 30 9.12 7.95 -15.35
CA ASN A 30 8.94 6.50 -15.44
C ASN A 30 7.84 6.00 -14.52
N ILE A 31 7.09 4.99 -14.95
CA ILE A 31 6.05 4.33 -14.16
C ILE A 31 6.49 2.91 -13.83
N TYR A 32 6.41 2.53 -12.55
CA TYR A 32 6.73 1.20 -12.07
C TYR A 32 5.46 0.52 -11.54
N THR A 33 5.20 -0.71 -11.99
CA THR A 33 3.96 -1.37 -11.62
C THR A 33 3.98 -2.89 -11.91
N SER A 34 2.86 -3.59 -11.63
CA SER A 34 2.69 -4.99 -11.98
C SER A 34 2.42 -5.19 -13.48
N LYS A 35 2.66 -6.43 -13.97
CA LYS A 35 2.33 -6.81 -15.36
C LYS A 35 0.86 -6.59 -15.72
N PHE A 36 -0.03 -6.77 -14.74
CA PHE A 36 -1.47 -6.55 -14.92
C PHE A 36 -1.78 -5.07 -15.14
N ILE A 37 -1.31 -4.20 -14.24
CA ILE A 37 -1.55 -2.75 -14.29
C ILE A 37 -0.88 -2.13 -15.51
N LYS A 38 0.33 -2.57 -15.89
CA LYS A 38 1.00 -2.14 -17.14
C LYS A 38 0.08 -2.30 -18.35
N LYS A 39 -0.61 -3.45 -18.48
CA LYS A 39 -1.55 -3.67 -19.59
C LYS A 39 -2.73 -2.69 -19.55
N LEU A 40 -3.23 -2.33 -18.37
CA LEU A 40 -4.31 -1.34 -18.23
C LEU A 40 -3.84 0.05 -18.67
N LEU A 41 -2.66 0.49 -18.19
CA LEU A 41 -2.08 1.79 -18.52
C LEU A 41 -1.83 1.92 -20.03
N LEU A 42 -1.27 0.92 -20.67
CA LEU A 42 -1.04 0.90 -22.12
C LEU A 42 -2.35 0.98 -22.91
N ARG A 43 -3.39 0.23 -22.49
CA ARG A 43 -4.72 0.30 -23.12
C ARG A 43 -5.39 1.66 -22.94
N ALA A 44 -5.12 2.34 -21.83
CA ALA A 44 -5.62 3.67 -21.54
C ALA A 44 -4.84 4.79 -22.27
N GLY A 45 -3.83 4.45 -23.06
CA GLY A 45 -3.03 5.42 -23.84
C GLY A 45 -2.05 6.23 -23.01
N VAL A 46 -1.57 5.68 -21.86
CA VAL A 46 -0.48 6.30 -21.10
C VAL A 46 0.81 6.18 -21.90
N ALA A 47 1.47 7.33 -22.12
CA ALA A 47 2.60 7.47 -23.04
C ALA A 47 3.96 7.44 -22.34
N ASN A 48 3.99 7.28 -21.02
CA ASN A 48 5.21 7.17 -20.22
C ASN A 48 5.83 5.78 -20.39
N ASP A 49 7.15 5.66 -20.15
CA ASP A 49 7.80 4.38 -20.04
C ASP A 49 7.31 3.61 -18.81
N ILE A 50 6.86 2.36 -19.02
CA ILE A 50 6.26 1.55 -17.96
C ILE A 50 7.10 0.31 -17.72
N TYR A 51 7.65 0.20 -16.51
CA TYR A 51 8.50 -0.90 -16.04
C TYR A 51 7.74 -1.82 -15.10
N ILE A 52 8.09 -3.10 -15.12
CA ILE A 52 7.55 -4.08 -14.17
C ILE A 52 8.48 -4.13 -12.96
N ILE A 53 7.88 -3.94 -11.78
CA ILE A 53 8.55 -4.13 -10.49
C ILE A 53 8.18 -5.51 -9.92
N ASN A 54 9.13 -6.19 -9.31
CA ASN A 54 9.00 -7.51 -8.72
C ASN A 54 9.69 -7.60 -7.34
N GLU A 55 9.87 -8.82 -6.83
CA GLU A 55 10.51 -9.07 -5.53
C GLU A 55 12.03 -8.81 -5.53
N GLU A 56 12.68 -8.81 -6.68
CA GLU A 56 14.10 -8.45 -6.82
C GLU A 56 14.30 -6.96 -6.58
N GLY A 57 13.29 -6.16 -6.94
CA GLY A 57 13.27 -4.72 -6.71
C GLY A 57 13.83 -3.90 -7.88
N VAL A 58 13.79 -2.59 -7.68
CA VAL A 58 14.33 -1.57 -8.58
C VAL A 58 14.87 -0.41 -7.77
N ASP A 59 16.03 0.12 -8.18
CA ASP A 59 16.59 1.33 -7.59
C ASP A 59 16.08 2.56 -8.33
N ILE A 60 15.55 3.52 -7.60
CA ILE A 60 15.16 4.82 -8.11
C ILE A 60 15.89 5.87 -7.27
N GLY A 61 16.93 6.45 -7.83
CA GLY A 61 17.89 7.25 -7.07
C GLY A 61 18.62 6.40 -6.02
N SER A 62 18.57 6.82 -4.75
CA SER A 62 19.20 6.12 -3.63
C SER A 62 18.23 5.20 -2.86
N ILE A 63 17.05 4.95 -3.40
CA ILE A 63 15.99 4.18 -2.74
C ILE A 63 15.69 2.92 -3.54
N ASN A 64 15.69 1.77 -2.87
CA ASN A 64 15.27 0.49 -3.44
C ASN A 64 13.79 0.24 -3.17
N PHE A 65 13.06 -0.19 -4.20
CA PHE A 65 11.63 -0.52 -4.12
C PHE A 65 11.43 -1.98 -4.54
N LYS A 66 10.77 -2.78 -3.69
CA LYS A 66 10.44 -4.18 -3.98
C LYS A 66 8.93 -4.39 -3.95
N ALA A 67 8.39 -5.05 -4.98
CA ALA A 67 6.99 -5.44 -5.02
C ALA A 67 6.81 -6.82 -4.36
N LEU A 68 6.07 -6.88 -3.28
CA LEU A 68 5.81 -8.10 -2.52
C LEU A 68 4.35 -8.55 -2.71
N PRO A 69 4.05 -9.87 -2.67
CA PRO A 69 2.69 -10.35 -2.87
C PRO A 69 1.76 -9.97 -1.71
N THR A 70 0.59 -9.46 -2.06
CA THR A 70 -0.51 -9.13 -1.13
C THR A 70 -1.30 -10.37 -0.70
N GLY A 71 -2.19 -10.19 0.28
CA GLY A 71 -3.14 -11.21 0.71
C GLY A 71 -4.37 -11.33 -0.22
N PHE A 72 -5.11 -12.44 -0.06
CA PHE A 72 -6.40 -12.62 -0.73
C PHE A 72 -7.43 -11.59 -0.24
N PRO A 73 -8.26 -11.00 -1.12
CA PRO A 73 -8.49 -11.33 -2.54
C PRO A 73 -7.62 -10.54 -3.54
N TYR A 74 -6.70 -9.74 -3.12
CA TYR A 74 -5.99 -8.77 -3.95
C TYR A 74 -4.86 -9.35 -4.81
N HIS A 75 -4.24 -10.44 -4.38
CA HIS A 75 -3.24 -11.13 -5.18
C HIS A 75 -3.88 -11.87 -6.38
N PRO A 76 -3.32 -11.80 -7.61
CA PRO A 76 -2.07 -11.16 -8.02
C PRO A 76 -2.24 -9.74 -8.63
N ALA A 77 -3.41 -9.13 -8.53
CA ALA A 77 -3.68 -7.84 -9.19
C ALA A 77 -2.93 -6.66 -8.55
N THR A 78 -2.65 -6.78 -7.23
CA THR A 78 -1.96 -5.76 -6.45
C THR A 78 -0.66 -6.29 -5.85
N PHE A 79 0.18 -5.39 -5.37
CA PHE A 79 1.37 -5.74 -4.60
C PHE A 79 1.56 -4.78 -3.41
N ALA A 80 2.16 -5.30 -2.35
CA ALA A 80 2.70 -4.49 -1.27
C ALA A 80 4.07 -3.95 -1.67
N LEU A 81 4.48 -2.83 -1.09
CA LEU A 81 5.75 -2.20 -1.40
C LEU A 81 6.67 -2.24 -0.18
N LEU A 82 7.87 -2.78 -0.34
CA LEU A 82 8.95 -2.62 0.60
C LEU A 82 9.92 -1.58 0.02
N ILE A 83 10.15 -0.52 0.78
CA ILE A 83 10.99 0.61 0.42
C ILE A 83 12.19 0.59 1.35
N GLU A 84 13.40 0.63 0.81
CA GLU A 84 14.65 0.62 1.58
C GLU A 84 15.54 1.77 1.11
N ASP A 85 16.02 2.61 2.03
CA ASP A 85 16.96 3.68 1.72
C ASP A 85 18.43 3.19 1.81
N SER A 86 19.36 4.05 1.45
CA SER A 86 20.81 3.75 1.49
C SER A 86 21.36 3.54 2.91
N LYS A 87 20.65 3.96 3.95
CA LYS A 87 21.00 3.73 5.36
C LYS A 87 20.47 2.40 5.90
N GLY A 88 19.62 1.71 5.13
CA GLY A 88 18.97 0.47 5.52
C GLY A 88 17.64 0.65 6.25
N ASN A 89 17.11 1.89 6.32
CA ASN A 89 15.77 2.13 6.87
C ASN A 89 14.72 1.55 5.93
N ARG A 90 13.69 0.88 6.49
CA ARG A 90 12.68 0.15 5.72
C ARG A 90 11.28 0.61 6.04
N ILE A 91 10.52 0.86 4.98
CA ILE A 91 9.09 1.15 5.05
C ILE A 91 8.34 0.04 4.32
N PHE A 92 7.36 -0.55 4.98
CA PHE A 92 6.43 -1.50 4.37
C PHE A 92 5.07 -0.83 4.15
N HIS A 93 4.63 -0.74 2.90
CA HIS A 93 3.34 -0.17 2.53
C HIS A 93 2.41 -1.27 2.00
N GLU A 94 1.29 -1.47 2.67
CA GLU A 94 0.22 -2.36 2.24
C GLU A 94 -1.13 -1.69 2.45
N GLY A 95 -1.76 -1.28 1.35
CA GLY A 95 -3.03 -0.54 1.41
C GLY A 95 -4.24 -1.38 1.82
N HIS A 96 -4.19 -2.72 1.76
CA HIS A 96 -5.35 -3.57 1.94
C HIS A 96 -5.10 -4.74 2.90
N ILE A 97 -4.42 -5.80 2.47
CA ILE A 97 -4.23 -7.02 3.27
C ILE A 97 -2.79 -7.55 3.16
N ALA A 98 -2.08 -7.56 4.27
CA ALA A 98 -0.74 -8.13 4.36
C ALA A 98 -0.78 -9.67 4.29
N ARG A 99 0.13 -10.26 3.50
CA ARG A 99 0.27 -11.71 3.35
C ARG A 99 1.19 -12.29 4.42
N PHE A 100 0.68 -12.50 5.63
CA PHE A 100 1.47 -12.89 6.81
C PHE A 100 2.40 -14.09 6.59
N LYS A 101 1.91 -15.17 5.94
CA LYS A 101 2.73 -16.35 5.66
C LYS A 101 3.95 -16.01 4.82
N TYR A 102 3.79 -15.09 3.86
CA TYR A 102 4.90 -14.64 3.02
C TYR A 102 5.89 -13.80 3.83
N LEU A 103 5.39 -12.82 4.62
CA LEU A 103 6.24 -11.96 5.45
C LEU A 103 7.09 -12.78 6.43
N MET A 104 6.48 -13.76 7.11
CA MET A 104 7.18 -14.65 8.03
C MET A 104 8.19 -15.55 7.32
N LYS A 105 7.79 -16.23 6.22
CA LYS A 105 8.65 -17.16 5.48
C LYS A 105 9.92 -16.47 4.96
N ASN A 106 9.80 -15.23 4.48
CA ASN A 106 10.92 -14.49 3.89
C ASN A 106 11.58 -13.53 4.88
N ASN A 107 11.21 -13.59 6.17
CA ASN A 107 11.75 -12.72 7.24
C ASN A 107 11.72 -11.23 6.86
N ILE A 108 10.62 -10.78 6.25
CA ILE A 108 10.47 -9.38 5.86
C ILE A 108 10.37 -8.52 7.11
N LYS A 109 11.22 -7.49 7.21
CA LYS A 109 11.28 -6.53 8.30
C LYS A 109 11.13 -5.12 7.77
N ALA A 110 10.57 -4.24 8.61
CA ALA A 110 10.44 -2.82 8.33
C ALA A 110 10.39 -2.03 9.63
N ASP A 111 10.95 -0.84 9.64
CA ASP A 111 10.93 0.08 10.79
C ASP A 111 9.58 0.77 10.89
N VAL A 112 8.99 1.07 9.75
CA VAL A 112 7.70 1.73 9.58
C VAL A 112 6.75 0.85 8.78
N ALA A 113 5.50 0.77 9.23
CA ALA A 113 4.41 0.14 8.50
C ALA A 113 3.36 1.17 8.09
N ILE A 114 2.93 1.14 6.83
CA ILE A 114 1.81 1.93 6.30
C ILE A 114 0.71 0.94 5.95
N LEU A 115 -0.34 0.87 6.79
CA LEU A 115 -1.34 -0.20 6.74
C LEU A 115 -2.75 0.34 6.91
N THR A 116 -3.74 -0.39 6.40
CA THR A 116 -5.14 -0.22 6.82
C THR A 116 -5.33 -0.81 8.23
N ALA A 117 -6.28 -0.27 8.98
CA ALA A 117 -6.62 -0.77 10.32
C ALA A 117 -8.13 -0.82 10.58
N GLU A 118 -8.93 -0.55 9.56
CA GLU A 118 -10.38 -0.70 9.58
C GLU A 118 -10.82 -2.00 8.93
N GLU A 119 -11.67 -2.76 9.61
CA GLU A 119 -12.23 -3.96 9.02
C GLU A 119 -13.27 -3.60 7.96
N VAL A 120 -12.97 -3.94 6.72
CA VAL A 120 -13.92 -3.86 5.61
C VAL A 120 -14.20 -5.27 5.11
N LYS A 121 -15.48 -5.66 5.07
CA LYS A 121 -15.93 -6.95 4.52
C LYS A 121 -17.01 -6.75 3.48
N LEU A 122 -16.89 -7.42 2.36
CA LEU A 122 -17.94 -7.52 1.36
C LEU A 122 -18.82 -8.74 1.68
N PHE A 123 -20.15 -8.55 1.66
CA PHE A 123 -21.15 -9.56 2.05
C PHE A 123 -20.93 -10.18 3.44
N GLY A 124 -20.25 -9.47 4.35
CA GLY A 124 -19.97 -9.95 5.70
C GLY A 124 -18.87 -11.01 5.85
N PHE A 125 -18.39 -11.62 4.77
CA PHE A 125 -17.39 -12.69 4.80
C PHE A 125 -16.10 -12.39 4.03
N LEU A 126 -16.17 -11.74 2.86
CA LEU A 126 -14.99 -11.44 2.06
C LEU A 126 -14.26 -10.21 2.62
N ARG A 127 -13.11 -10.42 3.25
CA ARG A 127 -12.32 -9.35 3.85
C ARG A 127 -11.63 -8.50 2.78
N LEU A 128 -11.84 -7.19 2.84
CA LEU A 128 -11.23 -6.20 1.98
C LEU A 128 -10.24 -5.26 2.69
N GLY A 129 -10.25 -5.23 4.03
CA GLY A 129 -9.33 -4.46 4.86
C GLY A 129 -8.94 -5.24 6.11
N MET A 130 -7.89 -4.80 6.80
CA MET A 130 -7.43 -5.42 8.04
C MET A 130 -8.10 -4.76 9.25
N ASP A 131 -8.59 -5.58 10.19
CA ASP A 131 -8.97 -5.12 11.51
C ASP A 131 -7.71 -4.79 12.35
N TYR A 132 -7.89 -4.12 13.48
CA TYR A 132 -6.78 -3.72 14.37
C TYR A 132 -5.90 -4.90 14.81
N LYS A 133 -6.48 -6.10 15.04
CA LYS A 133 -5.71 -7.29 15.46
C LYS A 133 -4.76 -7.76 14.36
N ARG A 134 -5.24 -7.74 13.11
CA ARG A 134 -4.43 -8.12 11.95
C ARG A 134 -3.37 -7.08 11.66
N THR A 135 -3.68 -5.80 11.82
CA THR A 135 -2.72 -4.69 11.68
C THR A 135 -1.60 -4.81 12.70
N LEU A 136 -1.93 -4.98 13.99
CA LEU A 136 -0.92 -5.22 15.03
C LEU A 136 -0.11 -6.49 14.77
N LYS A 137 -0.74 -7.56 14.27
CA LYS A 137 -0.02 -8.77 13.87
C LYS A 137 0.96 -8.51 12.73
N ALA A 138 0.57 -7.70 11.73
CA ALA A 138 1.48 -7.31 10.65
C ALA A 138 2.68 -6.51 11.20
N CYS A 139 2.43 -5.50 12.04
CA CYS A 139 3.48 -4.71 12.68
C CYS A 139 4.45 -5.59 13.49
N ASN A 140 3.93 -6.54 14.26
CA ASN A 140 4.76 -7.47 15.04
C ASN A 140 5.62 -8.39 14.15
N ILE A 141 5.08 -8.93 13.06
CA ILE A 141 5.84 -9.74 12.10
C ILE A 141 6.96 -8.91 11.46
N LEU A 142 6.65 -7.69 11.05
CA LEU A 142 7.59 -6.75 10.45
C LEU A 142 8.65 -6.26 11.46
N GLY A 143 8.32 -6.24 12.75
CA GLY A 143 9.12 -5.58 13.78
C GLY A 143 8.98 -4.07 13.76
N ALA A 144 7.93 -3.54 13.11
CA ALA A 144 7.71 -2.11 12.96
C ALA A 144 7.42 -1.43 14.30
N LYS A 145 8.03 -0.28 14.51
CA LYS A 145 7.86 0.57 15.71
C LYS A 145 6.87 1.69 15.47
N GLU A 146 6.70 2.09 14.23
CA GLU A 146 5.85 3.18 13.76
C GLU A 146 4.80 2.67 12.79
N LEU A 147 3.56 3.13 12.95
CA LEU A 147 2.43 2.77 12.11
C LEU A 147 1.74 4.01 11.55
N PHE A 148 1.74 4.16 10.23
CA PHE A 148 0.85 5.08 9.52
C PHE A 148 -0.42 4.32 9.12
N ILE A 149 -1.58 4.80 9.58
CA ILE A 149 -2.87 4.22 9.23
C ILE A 149 -3.41 4.92 7.98
N THR A 150 -3.76 4.12 6.96
CA THR A 150 -4.36 4.60 5.72
C THR A 150 -5.78 4.08 5.57
N GLY A 151 -6.60 4.78 4.76
CA GLY A 151 -7.95 4.31 4.42
C GLY A 151 -8.95 4.44 5.55
N SER A 152 -8.70 5.28 6.55
CA SER A 152 -9.58 5.47 7.70
C SER A 152 -10.51 6.67 7.47
N ASN A 153 -11.58 6.48 6.75
CA ASN A 153 -12.75 7.37 6.83
C ASN A 153 -13.96 6.78 6.08
N PRO A 154 -14.73 5.88 6.71
CA PRO A 154 -15.85 5.20 6.08
C PRO A 154 -17.08 6.09 5.83
N GLU A 155 -17.06 7.35 6.26
CA GLU A 155 -18.23 8.25 6.18
C GLU A 155 -18.67 8.58 4.74
N LYS A 156 -17.87 8.24 3.74
CA LYS A 156 -18.14 8.55 2.32
C LYS A 156 -18.02 7.34 1.40
N THR A 157 -18.55 6.20 1.78
CA THR A 157 -18.70 5.11 0.84
C THR A 157 -19.86 5.37 -0.11
N THR A 158 -19.57 5.49 -1.41
CA THR A 158 -20.55 5.71 -2.47
C THR A 158 -20.53 4.56 -3.46
N GLY A 159 -21.63 4.43 -4.22
CA GLY A 159 -21.76 3.42 -5.26
C GLY A 159 -22.53 2.17 -4.84
N PHE A 160 -22.88 1.32 -5.82
CA PHE A 160 -23.75 0.16 -5.60
C PHE A 160 -23.14 -0.88 -4.64
N ILE A 161 -21.83 -1.11 -4.75
CA ILE A 161 -21.10 -2.09 -3.92
C ILE A 161 -21.07 -1.68 -2.46
N SER A 162 -21.10 -0.37 -2.15
CA SER A 162 -21.07 0.13 -0.77
C SER A 162 -22.19 -0.40 0.11
N LYS A 163 -23.35 -0.72 -0.50
CA LYS A 163 -24.52 -1.29 0.20
C LYS A 163 -24.25 -2.70 0.77
N PHE A 164 -23.24 -3.38 0.28
CA PHE A 164 -22.86 -4.74 0.70
C PHE A 164 -21.59 -4.76 1.56
N LEU A 165 -21.05 -3.58 1.88
CA LEU A 165 -19.87 -3.46 2.74
C LEU A 165 -20.28 -3.42 4.21
N LEU A 166 -19.67 -4.29 5.00
CA LEU A 166 -19.65 -4.19 6.46
C LEU A 166 -18.33 -3.51 6.84
N ILE A 167 -18.44 -2.28 7.37
CA ILE A 167 -17.30 -1.50 7.83
C ILE A 167 -17.37 -1.41 9.34
N ARG A 168 -16.28 -1.73 10.04
CA ARG A 168 -16.14 -1.50 11.47
C ARG A 168 -15.14 -0.38 11.71
N SER A 169 -15.51 0.55 12.56
CA SER A 169 -14.68 1.71 12.92
C SER A 169 -13.31 1.28 13.46
N LEU A 170 -12.35 2.15 13.23
CA LEU A 170 -10.99 2.03 13.72
C LEU A 170 -10.96 1.97 15.26
N GLU A 171 -10.40 0.90 15.81
CA GLU A 171 -10.18 0.75 17.26
C GLU A 171 -8.82 1.36 17.65
N ARG A 172 -8.70 2.67 17.46
CA ARG A 172 -7.47 3.45 17.57
C ARG A 172 -6.75 3.25 18.90
N GLU A 173 -7.46 3.37 20.02
CA GLU A 173 -6.89 3.24 21.36
C GLU A 173 -6.21 1.87 21.58
N LYS A 174 -6.79 0.81 21.03
CA LYS A 174 -6.21 -0.54 21.13
C LYS A 174 -4.91 -0.69 20.33
N ILE A 175 -4.75 0.09 19.27
CA ILE A 175 -3.54 0.11 18.47
C ILE A 175 -2.49 0.97 19.15
N GLN A 176 -2.86 2.19 19.58
CA GLN A 176 -1.96 3.15 20.23
C GLN A 176 -1.36 2.60 21.54
N ALA A 177 -2.08 1.71 22.25
CA ALA A 177 -1.56 1.01 23.41
C ALA A 177 -0.38 0.05 23.13
N LYS A 178 -0.06 -0.21 21.84
CA LYS A 178 0.91 -1.22 21.42
C LYS A 178 2.01 -0.72 20.47
N ILE A 179 1.74 0.36 19.75
CA ILE A 179 2.64 0.91 18.73
C ILE A 179 2.39 2.42 18.59
N SER A 180 3.41 3.18 18.20
CA SER A 180 3.27 4.58 17.83
C SER A 180 2.43 4.71 16.55
N VAL A 181 1.38 5.54 16.57
CA VAL A 181 0.39 5.66 15.48
C VAL A 181 0.36 7.07 14.91
N HIS A 182 0.45 7.14 13.59
CA HIS A 182 0.34 8.36 12.80
C HIS A 182 -0.85 8.21 11.82
N ASP A 183 -1.94 8.93 12.07
CA ASP A 183 -3.18 8.82 11.29
C ASP A 183 -3.76 10.19 10.90
N GLN A 184 -3.02 11.26 11.20
CA GLN A 184 -3.41 12.62 10.83
C GLN A 184 -2.59 13.12 9.65
N ALA A 185 -3.24 13.85 8.75
CA ALA A 185 -2.54 14.50 7.64
C ALA A 185 -1.45 15.46 8.18
N GLY A 186 -0.24 15.37 7.61
CA GLY A 186 0.91 16.15 8.06
C GLY A 186 1.77 15.50 9.14
N ASN A 187 1.38 14.34 9.69
CA ASN A 187 2.30 13.57 10.52
C ASN A 187 3.53 13.13 9.72
N PHE A 188 4.68 13.22 10.34
CA PHE A 188 5.95 12.74 9.77
C PHE A 188 6.83 12.16 10.88
N ILE A 189 7.78 11.33 10.50
CA ILE A 189 8.85 10.81 11.35
C ILE A 189 10.19 10.99 10.65
N ASN A 190 11.25 11.16 11.44
CA ASN A 190 12.62 11.08 10.94
C ASN A 190 13.12 9.64 11.13
N LEU A 191 13.73 9.08 10.10
CA LEU A 191 14.43 7.79 10.12
C LEU A 191 15.93 8.09 10.11
N ASP A 192 16.46 8.49 11.28
CA ASP A 192 17.88 8.83 11.45
C ASP A 192 18.76 7.58 11.63
#